data_1c69c930c6c83afadb279a7619b3627f
#
_entry.id   1c69c930c6c83afadb279a7619b3627f
#
_cell.length_a   1.000
_cell.length_b   1.000
_cell.length_c   1.000
_cell.angle_alpha   90.00
_cell.angle_beta   90.00
_cell.angle_gamma   90.00
#
_symmetry.space_group_name_H-M   'P 1'
#
loop_
_entity.id
_entity.type
_entity.pdbx_description
1 polymer ?
#
loop_
_entity_poly.entity_id
_entity_poly.type
_entity_poly.pdbx_seq_one_letter_code
_entity_poly.pdbx_strand_id
1 'polypeptide(L)'
;IFITDANKLMRIDRSKTMEAEKRVMESSETINDDEEKQVLINYALTNMWPVEEALKKARDQDAFVFLNHPWVEPAPGEPDKIALLTEFQQDIINHGYVHGIEIVNGNFFSEEAFQIAIENQLTLIGTSDIHELIDWSYQPHLGGHRPVTLILSKDRTEDSIKESLFQGRTVVWYKDYLFGLKENLEPLIKSSLKIIPHSYKEDTKVIGIEIENSSSAGFLIENSS
;
A
#
# COMPACT_ATOMS: atom_id res chain seq x y z
N ILE A 1 -4.21 -7.06 3.21
CA ILE A 1 -5.33 -7.95 2.84
C ILE A 1 -6.61 -7.15 3.00
N PHE A 2 -7.25 -6.81 1.88
CA PHE A 2 -8.56 -6.18 1.93
C PHE A 2 -9.58 -7.32 2.03
N ILE A 3 -10.09 -7.59 3.23
CA ILE A 3 -11.04 -8.66 3.49
C ILE A 3 -12.40 -8.03 3.70
N THR A 4 -13.34 -8.31 2.81
CA THR A 4 -14.72 -7.82 2.89
C THR A 4 -15.53 -8.47 4.00
N ASP A 5 -15.07 -9.61 4.54
CA ASP A 5 -15.71 -10.30 5.67
C ASP A 5 -14.67 -11.02 6.54
N ALA A 6 -14.01 -10.26 7.42
CA ALA A 6 -13.02 -10.78 8.36
C ALA A 6 -13.58 -11.93 9.24
N ASN A 7 -14.88 -11.93 9.53
CA ASN A 7 -15.51 -12.97 10.36
C ASN A 7 -15.51 -14.34 9.67
N LYS A 8 -15.50 -14.41 8.34
CA LYS A 8 -15.42 -15.67 7.60
C LYS A 8 -14.02 -16.27 7.63
N LEU A 9 -12.98 -15.43 7.70
CA LEU A 9 -11.59 -15.88 7.84
C LEU A 9 -11.27 -16.40 9.23
N MET A 10 -11.92 -15.86 10.26
CA MET A 10 -11.60 -16.13 11.65
C MET A 10 -12.43 -17.27 12.29
N ARG A 11 -13.11 -18.10 11.52
CA ARG A 11 -13.66 -19.36 12.06
C ARG A 11 -12.51 -20.35 12.30
N ILE A 12 -11.85 -20.14 13.42
CA ILE A 12 -10.74 -20.97 13.89
C ILE A 12 -11.30 -22.32 14.28
N ASP A 13 -10.71 -23.37 13.73
CA ASP A 13 -10.99 -24.73 14.18
C ASP A 13 -10.72 -24.84 15.69
N ARG A 14 -11.66 -25.38 16.44
CA ARG A 14 -11.58 -25.53 17.91
C ARG A 14 -10.31 -26.30 18.33
N SER A 15 -9.83 -27.22 17.50
CA SER A 15 -8.60 -27.97 17.74
C SER A 15 -7.37 -27.05 17.78
N LYS A 16 -7.31 -26.05 16.90
CA LYS A 16 -6.23 -25.05 16.86
C LYS A 16 -6.27 -24.10 18.06
N THR A 17 -7.49 -23.73 18.51
CA THR A 17 -7.64 -22.92 19.72
C THR A 17 -7.07 -23.63 20.93
N MET A 18 -7.42 -24.92 21.13
CA MET A 18 -6.87 -25.72 22.23
C MET A 18 -5.35 -25.88 22.14
N GLU A 19 -4.79 -26.02 20.94
CA GLU A 19 -3.35 -26.11 20.75
C GLU A 19 -2.65 -24.78 21.06
N ALA A 20 -3.22 -23.63 20.63
CA ALA A 20 -2.69 -22.31 20.95
C ALA A 20 -2.74 -22.01 22.45
N GLU A 21 -3.88 -22.32 23.11
CA GLU A 21 -4.03 -22.22 24.56
C GLU A 21 -2.95 -23.04 25.30
N LYS A 22 -2.72 -24.27 24.86
CA LYS A 22 -1.69 -25.14 25.42
C LYS A 22 -0.29 -24.54 25.25
N ARG A 23 0.07 -24.05 24.06
CA ARG A 23 1.37 -23.42 23.78
C ARG A 23 1.60 -22.18 24.64
N VAL A 24 0.59 -21.32 24.79
CA VAL A 24 0.68 -20.12 25.62
C VAL A 24 0.84 -20.50 27.10
N MET A 25 0.09 -21.46 27.59
CA MET A 25 0.21 -21.95 28.97
C MET A 25 1.58 -22.62 29.27
N GLU A 26 2.14 -23.35 28.30
CA GLU A 26 3.45 -23.97 28.45
C GLU A 26 4.61 -22.96 28.39
N SER A 27 4.45 -21.84 27.66
CA SER A 27 5.48 -20.81 27.50
C SER A 27 5.45 -19.70 28.56
N SER A 28 4.39 -19.60 29.38
CA SER A 28 4.09 -18.43 30.20
C SER A 28 3.72 -18.81 31.63
N GLU A 29 4.69 -19.31 32.38
CA GLU A 29 4.47 -19.60 33.82
C GLU A 29 4.16 -18.36 34.68
N THR A 30 4.32 -17.14 34.14
CA THR A 30 4.26 -15.87 34.91
C THR A 30 3.10 -14.95 34.54
N ILE A 31 2.31 -15.27 33.51
CA ILE A 31 1.20 -14.39 33.08
C ILE A 31 -0.03 -14.66 33.93
N ASN A 32 -0.36 -13.71 34.80
CA ASN A 32 -1.52 -13.80 35.70
C ASN A 32 -2.74 -13.02 35.21
N ASP A 33 -2.62 -12.26 34.11
CA ASP A 33 -3.70 -11.45 33.54
C ASP A 33 -4.42 -12.22 32.43
N ASP A 34 -5.73 -12.38 32.57
CA ASP A 34 -6.56 -13.11 31.60
C ASP A 34 -6.67 -12.36 30.26
N GLU A 35 -6.62 -11.01 30.25
CA GLU A 35 -6.62 -10.21 29.01
C GLU A 35 -5.30 -10.42 28.25
N GLU A 36 -4.16 -10.39 28.95
CA GLU A 36 -2.85 -10.65 28.35
C GLU A 36 -2.76 -12.06 27.79
N LYS A 37 -3.26 -13.07 28.52
CA LYS A 37 -3.37 -14.44 28.01
C LYS A 37 -4.18 -14.52 26.73
N GLN A 38 -5.34 -13.85 26.67
CA GLN A 38 -6.19 -13.89 25.49
C GLN A 38 -5.51 -13.24 24.27
N VAL A 39 -4.76 -12.15 24.47
CA VAL A 39 -3.96 -11.52 23.42
C VAL A 39 -2.92 -12.50 22.86
N LEU A 40 -2.20 -13.20 23.75
CA LEU A 40 -1.18 -14.18 23.34
C LEU A 40 -1.79 -15.40 22.64
N ILE A 41 -2.94 -15.88 23.10
CA ILE A 41 -3.68 -16.96 22.43
C ILE A 41 -4.10 -16.53 21.03
N ASN A 42 -4.65 -15.33 20.86
CA ASN A 42 -5.03 -14.79 19.56
C ASN A 42 -3.82 -14.65 18.63
N TYR A 43 -2.69 -14.18 19.14
CA TYR A 43 -1.44 -14.09 18.41
C TYR A 43 -0.91 -15.47 17.99
N ALA A 44 -0.91 -16.44 18.90
CA ALA A 44 -0.52 -17.82 18.60
C ALA A 44 -1.44 -18.44 17.53
N LEU A 45 -2.75 -18.22 17.61
CA LEU A 45 -3.72 -18.68 16.63
C LEU A 45 -3.48 -18.09 15.25
N THR A 46 -3.18 -16.79 15.17
CA THR A 46 -2.85 -16.11 13.91
C THR A 46 -1.63 -16.75 13.24
N ASN A 47 -0.60 -17.08 14.04
CA ASN A 47 0.61 -17.73 13.54
C ASN A 47 0.44 -19.21 13.18
N MET A 48 -0.63 -19.85 13.66
CA MET A 48 -0.94 -21.26 13.35
C MET A 48 -1.81 -21.40 12.09
N TRP A 49 -2.35 -20.29 11.57
CA TRP A 49 -3.15 -20.32 10.36
C TRP A 49 -2.23 -20.44 9.14
N PRO A 50 -2.38 -21.48 8.30
CA PRO A 50 -1.62 -21.59 7.07
C PRO A 50 -1.92 -20.39 6.15
N VAL A 51 -0.88 -19.69 5.70
CA VAL A 51 -1.03 -18.51 4.83
C VAL A 51 -1.80 -18.88 3.55
N GLU A 52 -1.55 -20.06 3.01
CA GLU A 52 -2.22 -20.57 1.82
C GLU A 52 -3.74 -20.70 2.01
N GLU A 53 -4.20 -21.12 3.19
CA GLU A 53 -5.63 -21.18 3.49
C GLU A 53 -6.25 -19.79 3.61
N ALA A 54 -5.53 -18.82 4.17
CA ALA A 54 -5.96 -17.43 4.22
C ALA A 54 -6.08 -16.84 2.81
N LEU A 55 -5.10 -17.10 1.94
CA LEU A 55 -5.09 -16.65 0.55
C LEU A 55 -6.24 -17.29 -0.27
N LYS A 56 -6.48 -18.58 -0.09
CA LYS A 56 -7.64 -19.26 -0.71
C LYS A 56 -8.95 -18.62 -0.27
N LYS A 57 -9.11 -18.34 1.03
CA LYS A 57 -10.32 -17.69 1.55
C LYS A 57 -10.47 -16.24 1.06
N ALA A 58 -9.38 -15.51 0.90
CA ALA A 58 -9.40 -14.18 0.30
C ALA A 58 -9.88 -14.25 -1.17
N ARG A 59 -9.34 -15.20 -1.95
CA ARG A 59 -9.75 -15.44 -3.33
C ARG A 59 -11.23 -15.86 -3.42
N ASP A 60 -11.69 -16.78 -2.55
CA ASP A 60 -13.08 -17.22 -2.54
C ASP A 60 -14.09 -16.08 -2.28
N GLN A 61 -13.62 -14.97 -1.70
CA GLN A 61 -14.36 -13.74 -1.45
C GLN A 61 -14.06 -12.65 -2.49
N ASP A 62 -13.28 -12.97 -3.51
CA ASP A 62 -12.86 -12.02 -4.52
C ASP A 62 -12.19 -10.77 -3.91
N ALA A 63 -11.36 -10.99 -2.88
CA ALA A 63 -10.69 -9.92 -2.15
C ALA A 63 -9.42 -9.47 -2.87
N PHE A 64 -9.16 -8.16 -2.84
CA PHE A 64 -7.89 -7.62 -3.28
C PHE A 64 -6.82 -7.87 -2.20
N VAL A 65 -5.75 -8.54 -2.58
CA VAL A 65 -4.62 -8.89 -1.69
C VAL A 65 -3.36 -8.21 -2.18
N PHE A 66 -2.58 -7.64 -1.27
CA PHE A 66 -1.28 -7.06 -1.60
C PHE A 66 -0.22 -7.45 -0.56
N LEU A 67 1.04 -7.43 -0.98
CA LEU A 67 2.20 -7.66 -0.10
C LEU A 67 2.53 -6.35 0.62
N ASN A 68 2.50 -6.39 1.94
CA ASN A 68 2.92 -5.28 2.80
C ASN A 68 4.44 -5.32 2.96
N HIS A 69 5.06 -4.13 3.02
CA HIS A 69 6.48 -3.91 3.31
C HIS A 69 7.38 -5.11 2.94
N PRO A 70 7.51 -5.45 1.63
CA PRO A 70 8.17 -6.68 1.16
C PRO A 70 9.70 -6.63 1.27
N TRP A 71 10.24 -5.79 2.13
CA TRP A 71 11.66 -5.67 2.39
C TRP A 71 12.07 -6.38 3.66
N VAL A 72 13.31 -6.84 3.68
CA VAL A 72 13.94 -7.44 4.85
C VAL A 72 14.61 -6.33 5.65
N GLU A 73 14.47 -6.35 6.98
CA GLU A 73 15.26 -5.46 7.84
C GLU A 73 16.75 -5.80 7.67
N PRO A 74 17.60 -4.79 7.44
CA PRO A 74 19.01 -5.03 7.22
C PRO A 74 19.68 -5.59 8.47
N ALA A 75 20.64 -6.48 8.29
CA ALA A 75 21.49 -6.91 9.38
C ALA A 75 22.34 -5.73 9.89
N PRO A 76 22.80 -5.76 11.16
CA PRO A 76 23.65 -4.70 11.69
C PRO A 76 24.90 -4.47 10.82
N GLY A 77 25.00 -3.27 10.21
CA GLY A 77 26.10 -2.88 9.31
C GLY A 77 25.78 -2.96 7.82
N GLU A 78 24.58 -3.41 7.44
CA GLU A 78 24.11 -3.33 6.06
C GLU A 78 23.42 -1.98 5.80
N PRO A 79 23.58 -1.41 4.59
CA PRO A 79 23.22 -0.02 4.38
C PRO A 79 21.73 0.27 4.28
N ASP A 80 20.88 -0.65 3.77
CA ASP A 80 19.48 -0.33 3.47
C ASP A 80 18.54 -1.55 3.49
N LYS A 81 17.24 -1.25 3.67
CA LYS A 81 16.15 -2.22 3.49
C LYS A 81 15.99 -2.52 2.00
N ILE A 82 16.19 -3.76 1.61
CA ILE A 82 16.03 -4.21 0.22
C ILE A 82 14.78 -5.07 0.12
N ALA A 83 13.88 -4.73 -0.82
CA ALA A 83 12.75 -5.57 -1.13
C ALA A 83 13.18 -6.75 -1.99
N LEU A 84 12.94 -7.96 -1.48
CA LEU A 84 13.20 -9.22 -2.15
C LEU A 84 11.99 -10.14 -2.01
N LEU A 85 11.59 -10.76 -3.11
CA LEU A 85 10.57 -11.81 -3.06
C LEU A 85 11.19 -13.13 -2.63
N THR A 86 10.59 -13.77 -1.65
CA THR A 86 10.86 -15.17 -1.34
C THR A 86 10.26 -16.07 -2.42
N GLU A 87 10.73 -17.32 -2.53
CA GLU A 87 10.13 -18.30 -3.45
C GLU A 87 8.63 -18.46 -3.22
N PHE A 88 8.19 -18.48 -1.97
CA PHE A 88 6.78 -18.53 -1.61
C PHE A 88 6.00 -17.28 -2.12
N GLN A 89 6.54 -16.08 -1.94
CA GLN A 89 5.89 -14.85 -2.43
C GLN A 89 5.81 -14.83 -3.96
N GLN A 90 6.85 -15.28 -4.65
CA GLN A 90 6.82 -15.41 -6.11
C GLN A 90 5.78 -16.43 -6.56
N ASP A 91 5.65 -17.55 -5.86
CA ASP A 91 4.67 -18.58 -6.15
C ASP A 91 3.23 -18.08 -6.01
N ILE A 92 2.90 -17.40 -4.91
CA ILE A 92 1.56 -16.85 -4.69
C ILE A 92 1.21 -15.72 -5.67
N ILE A 93 2.19 -14.95 -6.16
CA ILE A 93 2.01 -13.98 -7.25
C ILE A 93 1.69 -14.73 -8.55
N ASN A 94 2.49 -15.72 -8.92
CA ASN A 94 2.31 -16.51 -10.14
C ASN A 94 0.95 -17.23 -10.20
N HIS A 95 0.41 -17.61 -9.04
CA HIS A 95 -0.91 -18.23 -8.92
C HIS A 95 -2.07 -17.23 -8.80
N GLY A 96 -1.80 -15.92 -8.90
CA GLY A 96 -2.83 -14.88 -8.87
C GLY A 96 -3.52 -14.72 -7.52
N TYR A 97 -2.85 -15.06 -6.42
CA TYR A 97 -3.34 -14.79 -5.07
C TYR A 97 -3.04 -13.38 -4.60
N VAL A 98 -2.06 -12.72 -5.20
CA VAL A 98 -1.61 -11.37 -4.87
C VAL A 98 -1.81 -10.48 -6.09
N HIS A 99 -2.37 -9.29 -5.86
CA HIS A 99 -2.77 -8.34 -6.89
C HIS A 99 -2.00 -7.02 -6.80
N GLY A 100 -1.36 -6.74 -5.66
CA GLY A 100 -0.63 -5.50 -5.42
C GLY A 100 0.57 -5.71 -4.52
N ILE A 101 1.41 -4.68 -4.44
CA ILE A 101 2.59 -4.64 -3.57
C ILE A 101 2.77 -3.23 -3.02
N GLU A 102 3.16 -3.14 -1.78
CA GLU A 102 3.46 -1.89 -1.13
C GLU A 102 4.85 -1.40 -1.56
N ILE A 103 4.87 -0.22 -2.17
CA ILE A 103 6.10 0.45 -2.61
C ILE A 103 6.53 1.58 -1.67
N VAL A 104 5.57 2.10 -0.89
CA VAL A 104 5.79 3.10 0.15
C VAL A 104 5.11 2.65 1.43
N ASN A 105 5.87 2.62 2.52
CA ASN A 105 5.37 2.34 3.86
C ASN A 105 5.91 3.40 4.82
N GLY A 106 5.03 4.17 5.43
CA GLY A 106 5.40 5.25 6.33
C GLY A 106 6.35 6.27 5.67
N ASN A 107 7.58 6.31 6.12
CA ASN A 107 8.59 7.24 5.62
C ASN A 107 9.62 6.60 4.66
N PHE A 108 9.34 5.40 4.19
CA PHE A 108 10.24 4.64 3.33
C PHE A 108 9.61 4.36 1.97
N PHE A 109 10.35 4.62 0.90
CA PHE A 109 10.06 4.23 -0.49
C PHE A 109 11.07 3.17 -0.91
N SER A 110 10.61 2.07 -1.51
CA SER A 110 11.45 1.03 -2.08
C SER A 110 11.40 1.04 -3.59
N GLU A 111 12.54 1.31 -4.21
CA GLU A 111 12.71 1.24 -5.65
C GLU A 111 12.61 -0.20 -6.15
N GLU A 112 13.13 -1.16 -5.38
CA GLU A 112 13.06 -2.59 -5.71
C GLU A 112 11.61 -3.09 -5.68
N ALA A 113 10.81 -2.70 -4.68
CA ALA A 113 9.40 -3.04 -4.63
C ALA A 113 8.64 -2.45 -5.82
N PHE A 114 9.02 -1.24 -6.26
CA PHE A 114 8.46 -0.63 -7.46
C PHE A 114 8.83 -1.44 -8.71
N GLN A 115 10.09 -1.88 -8.87
CA GLN A 115 10.51 -2.73 -9.98
C GLN A 115 9.79 -4.08 -9.96
N ILE A 116 9.69 -4.74 -8.80
CA ILE A 116 8.94 -5.98 -8.63
C ILE A 116 7.48 -5.79 -9.08
N ALA A 117 6.85 -4.66 -8.72
CA ALA A 117 5.48 -4.34 -9.15
C ALA A 117 5.35 -4.29 -10.68
N ILE A 118 6.28 -3.61 -11.34
CA ILE A 118 6.28 -3.47 -12.81
C ILE A 118 6.48 -4.83 -13.49
N GLU A 119 7.47 -5.61 -13.05
CA GLU A 119 7.80 -6.91 -13.63
C GLU A 119 6.68 -7.94 -13.48
N ASN A 120 5.95 -7.89 -12.35
CA ASN A 120 4.87 -8.82 -12.05
C ASN A 120 3.47 -8.24 -12.32
N GLN A 121 3.36 -7.04 -12.88
CA GLN A 121 2.10 -6.35 -13.16
C GLN A 121 1.21 -6.18 -11.91
N LEU A 122 1.83 -5.89 -10.76
CA LEU A 122 1.14 -5.69 -9.49
C LEU A 122 0.71 -4.23 -9.32
N THR A 123 -0.42 -4.04 -8.68
CA THR A 123 -0.94 -2.72 -8.31
C THR A 123 -0.02 -2.05 -7.29
N LEU A 124 0.35 -0.80 -7.56
CA LEU A 124 1.19 0.01 -6.67
C LEU A 124 0.38 0.48 -5.47
N ILE A 125 0.85 0.18 -4.27
CA ILE A 125 0.22 0.54 -3.00
C ILE A 125 1.18 1.38 -2.17
N GLY A 126 0.65 2.43 -1.54
CA GLY A 126 1.35 3.21 -0.52
C GLY A 126 0.50 3.30 0.74
N THR A 127 1.10 3.03 1.88
CA THR A 127 0.43 3.08 3.19
C THR A 127 1.20 3.91 4.20
N SER A 128 0.52 4.30 5.26
CA SER A 128 1.11 5.11 6.33
C SER A 128 1.79 4.28 7.41
N ASP A 129 1.48 3.01 7.51
CA ASP A 129 1.89 2.11 8.61
C ASP A 129 1.66 2.72 10.01
N ILE A 130 0.60 3.49 10.14
CA ILE A 130 0.31 4.24 11.37
C ILE A 130 -0.27 3.31 12.43
N HIS A 131 0.33 3.33 13.63
CA HIS A 131 -0.10 2.58 14.80
C HIS A 131 -0.63 3.48 15.91
N GLU A 132 -0.57 4.80 15.69
CA GLU A 132 -0.97 5.85 16.62
C GLU A 132 -1.89 6.88 15.95
N LEU A 133 -2.07 8.04 16.54
CA LEU A 133 -2.81 9.12 15.92
C LEU A 133 -2.02 9.75 14.77
N ILE A 134 -2.68 9.92 13.62
CA ILE A 134 -2.07 10.48 12.40
C ILE A 134 -1.40 11.84 12.68
N ASP A 135 -2.05 12.68 13.50
CA ASP A 135 -1.57 14.02 13.83
C ASP A 135 -0.22 14.02 14.55
N TRP A 136 0.11 12.94 15.25
CA TRP A 136 1.39 12.82 15.94
C TRP A 136 2.54 12.52 14.98
N SER A 137 2.30 11.67 13.99
CA SER A 137 3.34 11.19 13.07
C SER A 137 3.49 12.10 11.85
N TYR A 138 2.40 12.66 11.34
CA TYR A 138 2.40 13.37 10.06
C TYR A 138 2.07 14.85 10.15
N GLN A 139 1.61 15.35 11.29
CA GLN A 139 1.35 16.76 11.56
C GLN A 139 0.58 17.50 10.44
N PRO A 140 -0.65 17.05 10.06
CA PRO A 140 -1.40 17.63 8.93
C PRO A 140 -1.67 19.13 9.10
N HIS A 141 -1.78 19.60 10.33
CA HIS A 141 -1.97 21.02 10.66
C HIS A 141 -0.77 21.92 10.29
N LEU A 142 0.42 21.32 10.06
CA LEU A 142 1.62 21.99 9.57
C LEU A 142 1.87 21.73 8.07
N GLY A 143 0.91 21.14 7.36
CA GLY A 143 1.01 20.82 5.94
C GLY A 143 1.60 19.45 5.65
N GLY A 144 1.91 18.63 6.67
CA GLY A 144 2.37 17.26 6.49
C GLY A 144 1.22 16.34 6.06
N HIS A 145 1.53 15.32 5.30
CA HIS A 145 0.56 14.28 4.92
C HIS A 145 1.19 12.89 4.94
N ARG A 146 0.37 11.90 5.27
CA ARG A 146 0.75 10.50 5.19
C ARG A 146 0.85 10.05 3.72
N PRO A 147 1.62 8.99 3.42
CA PRO A 147 1.49 8.31 2.13
C PRO A 147 0.06 7.85 1.91
N VAL A 148 -0.43 8.00 0.70
CA VAL A 148 -1.77 7.57 0.31
C VAL A 148 -1.74 6.91 -1.06
N THR A 149 -2.61 5.93 -1.26
CA THR A 149 -2.90 5.38 -2.58
C THR A 149 -4.10 6.12 -3.17
N LEU A 150 -3.86 6.90 -4.22
CA LEU A 150 -4.92 7.52 -5.03
C LEU A 150 -5.47 6.45 -5.97
N ILE A 151 -6.78 6.24 -5.95
CA ILE A 151 -7.46 5.26 -6.79
C ILE A 151 -8.22 6.00 -7.89
N LEU A 152 -7.89 5.72 -9.14
CA LEU A 152 -8.52 6.33 -10.31
C LEU A 152 -9.76 5.52 -10.69
N SER A 153 -10.87 5.75 -10.01
CA SER A 153 -12.14 5.08 -10.22
C SER A 153 -13.14 5.94 -10.98
N LYS A 154 -14.10 5.33 -11.66
CA LYS A 154 -15.17 6.02 -12.39
C LYS A 154 -16.14 6.73 -11.44
N ASP A 155 -16.38 6.13 -10.29
CA ASP A 155 -17.23 6.65 -9.23
C ASP A 155 -16.75 6.16 -7.86
N ARG A 156 -17.48 6.48 -6.78
CA ARG A 156 -17.13 6.14 -5.41
C ARG A 156 -17.84 4.89 -4.88
N THR A 157 -18.33 4.05 -5.77
CA THR A 157 -18.91 2.77 -5.36
C THR A 157 -17.82 1.76 -5.02
N GLU A 158 -18.15 0.79 -4.16
CA GLU A 158 -17.23 -0.29 -3.79
C GLU A 158 -16.76 -1.07 -5.02
N ASP A 159 -17.68 -1.40 -5.92
CA ASP A 159 -17.36 -2.13 -7.15
C ASP A 159 -16.39 -1.37 -8.05
N SER A 160 -16.61 -0.07 -8.24
CA SER A 160 -15.72 0.77 -9.07
C SER A 160 -14.33 0.94 -8.47
N ILE A 161 -14.27 1.08 -7.15
CA ILE A 161 -12.99 1.14 -6.41
C ILE A 161 -12.26 -0.20 -6.51
N LYS A 162 -12.97 -1.30 -6.28
CA LYS A 162 -12.44 -2.66 -6.39
C LYS A 162 -11.93 -2.95 -7.80
N GLU A 163 -12.73 -2.66 -8.83
CA GLU A 163 -12.31 -2.79 -10.24
C GLU A 163 -11.00 -2.01 -10.50
N SER A 164 -10.91 -0.79 -9.99
CA SER A 164 -9.72 0.05 -10.18
C SER A 164 -8.48 -0.51 -9.51
N LEU A 165 -8.63 -1.08 -8.33
CA LEU A 165 -7.54 -1.76 -7.63
C LEU A 165 -7.04 -2.98 -8.42
N PHE A 166 -7.95 -3.84 -8.88
CA PHE A 166 -7.57 -5.02 -9.67
C PHE A 166 -6.96 -4.68 -11.04
N GLN A 167 -7.27 -3.51 -11.58
CA GLN A 167 -6.73 -3.03 -12.85
C GLN A 167 -5.45 -2.17 -12.70
N GLY A 168 -4.90 -2.05 -11.49
CA GLY A 168 -3.71 -1.26 -11.24
C GLY A 168 -3.88 0.24 -11.49
N ARG A 169 -5.12 0.76 -11.47
CA ARG A 169 -5.41 2.18 -11.66
C ARG A 169 -5.15 2.97 -10.37
N THR A 170 -3.90 2.99 -9.95
CA THR A 170 -3.45 3.64 -8.72
C THR A 170 -2.26 4.57 -8.97
N VAL A 171 -2.15 5.58 -8.11
CA VAL A 171 -0.97 6.43 -7.99
C VAL A 171 -0.67 6.59 -6.50
N VAL A 172 0.56 6.35 -6.09
CA VAL A 172 0.99 6.56 -4.72
C VAL A 172 1.49 7.99 -4.56
N TRP A 173 0.90 8.74 -3.64
CA TRP A 173 1.37 10.07 -3.27
C TRP A 173 2.13 9.99 -1.96
N TYR A 174 3.41 10.32 -2.02
CA TYR A 174 4.33 10.30 -0.90
C TYR A 174 5.21 11.55 -0.90
N LYS A 175 5.11 12.37 0.12
CA LYS A 175 5.77 13.68 0.20
C LYS A 175 5.45 14.50 -1.07
N ASP A 176 6.48 15.00 -1.74
CA ASP A 176 6.36 15.78 -2.97
C ASP A 176 6.39 14.93 -4.25
N TYR A 177 6.22 13.60 -4.13
CA TYR A 177 6.34 12.66 -5.24
C TYR A 177 5.04 11.92 -5.51
N LEU A 178 4.81 11.65 -6.80
CA LEU A 178 3.77 10.77 -7.31
C LEU A 178 4.44 9.57 -8.00
N PHE A 179 4.14 8.38 -7.53
CA PHE A 179 4.62 7.13 -8.12
C PHE A 179 3.46 6.41 -8.77
N GLY A 180 3.61 6.06 -10.04
CA GLY A 180 2.54 5.40 -10.78
C GLY A 180 2.96 5.06 -12.20
N LEU A 181 2.17 4.24 -12.86
CA LEU A 181 2.34 3.99 -14.28
C LEU A 181 1.98 5.25 -15.08
N LYS A 182 2.63 5.43 -16.24
CA LYS A 182 2.42 6.60 -17.09
C LYS A 182 0.94 6.82 -17.43
N GLU A 183 0.23 5.75 -17.75
CA GLU A 183 -1.20 5.76 -18.07
C GLU A 183 -2.11 6.26 -16.95
N ASN A 184 -1.65 6.18 -15.69
CA ASN A 184 -2.34 6.70 -14.51
C ASN A 184 -1.88 8.12 -14.15
N LEU A 185 -0.56 8.38 -14.22
CA LEU A 185 0.01 9.68 -13.89
C LEU A 185 -0.39 10.77 -14.88
N GLU A 186 -0.35 10.47 -16.17
CA GLU A 186 -0.61 11.46 -17.22
C GLU A 186 -2.03 12.06 -17.14
N PRO A 187 -3.12 11.27 -17.04
CA PRO A 187 -4.46 11.82 -16.82
C PRO A 187 -4.61 12.59 -15.52
N LEU A 188 -4.00 12.09 -14.42
CA LEU A 188 -4.04 12.77 -13.12
C LEU A 188 -3.41 14.15 -13.21
N ILE A 189 -2.22 14.27 -13.80
CA ILE A 189 -1.52 15.55 -13.95
C ILE A 189 -2.29 16.47 -14.92
N LYS A 190 -2.77 15.96 -16.05
CA LYS A 190 -3.59 16.74 -17.01
C LYS A 190 -4.90 17.26 -16.42
N SER A 191 -5.50 16.53 -15.48
CA SER A 191 -6.70 16.99 -14.77
C SER A 191 -6.37 18.01 -13.67
N SER A 192 -5.15 17.98 -13.14
CA SER A 192 -4.70 18.88 -12.10
C SER A 192 -4.14 20.21 -12.63
N LEU A 193 -3.45 20.15 -13.76
CA LEU A 193 -2.77 21.30 -14.36
C LEU A 193 -3.32 21.59 -15.76
N LYS A 194 -3.68 22.85 -15.99
CA LYS A 194 -4.09 23.35 -17.29
C LYS A 194 -3.09 24.38 -17.78
N ILE A 195 -2.54 24.13 -18.97
CA ILE A 195 -1.62 25.06 -19.62
C ILE A 195 -2.41 25.89 -20.63
N ILE A 196 -2.38 27.20 -20.47
CA ILE A 196 -3.04 28.16 -21.34
C ILE A 196 -1.99 28.96 -22.09
N PRO A 197 -1.76 28.71 -23.38
CA PRO A 197 -0.81 29.49 -24.16
C PRO A 197 -1.39 30.87 -24.48
N HIS A 198 -0.57 31.89 -24.32
CA HIS A 198 -0.84 33.25 -24.78
C HIS A 198 -0.20 33.52 -26.15
N SER A 199 -0.36 34.75 -26.65
CA SER A 199 0.31 35.17 -27.87
C SER A 199 1.82 35.26 -27.69
N TYR A 200 2.57 35.17 -28.80
CA TYR A 200 3.99 35.50 -28.81
C TYR A 200 4.20 36.97 -28.43
N LYS A 201 5.27 37.19 -27.66
CA LYS A 201 5.71 38.56 -27.37
C LYS A 201 6.20 39.18 -28.65
N GLU A 202 5.75 40.45 -28.93
CA GLU A 202 6.01 41.17 -30.14
C GLU A 202 7.51 41.10 -30.52
N ASP A 203 7.77 40.81 -31.81
CA ASP A 203 9.13 40.68 -32.41
C ASP A 203 10.04 39.61 -31.75
N THR A 204 9.47 38.63 -31.06
CA THR A 204 10.25 37.55 -30.41
C THR A 204 9.69 36.15 -30.68
N LYS A 205 10.48 35.13 -30.39
CA LYS A 205 10.05 33.73 -30.35
C LYS A 205 9.56 33.29 -28.94
N VAL A 206 9.35 34.25 -28.05
CA VAL A 206 8.92 33.99 -26.68
C VAL A 206 7.41 33.95 -26.60
N ILE A 207 6.84 32.85 -26.14
CA ILE A 207 5.43 32.71 -25.86
C ILE A 207 5.20 32.79 -24.34
N GLY A 208 4.19 33.56 -23.93
CA GLY A 208 3.69 33.55 -22.57
C GLY A 208 2.79 32.32 -22.35
N ILE A 209 2.90 31.69 -21.23
CA ILE A 209 1.97 30.65 -20.80
C ILE A 209 1.43 30.98 -19.42
N GLU A 210 0.20 30.64 -19.18
CA GLU A 210 -0.45 30.62 -17.87
C GLU A 210 -0.68 29.18 -17.46
N ILE A 211 -0.46 28.87 -16.20
CA ILE A 211 -0.66 27.52 -15.66
C ILE A 211 -1.64 27.62 -14.51
N GLU A 212 -2.82 27.02 -14.71
CA GLU A 212 -3.83 26.86 -13.68
C GLU A 212 -3.62 25.53 -12.96
N ASN A 213 -3.54 25.55 -11.64
CA ASN A 213 -3.57 24.34 -10.79
C ASN A 213 -4.94 24.23 -10.13
N SER A 214 -5.70 23.21 -10.50
CA SER A 214 -7.04 22.91 -9.95
C SER A 214 -7.02 21.91 -8.80
N SER A 215 -5.83 21.42 -8.43
CA SER A 215 -5.64 20.47 -7.32
C SER A 215 -5.20 21.17 -6.04
N SER A 216 -5.19 20.44 -4.92
CA SER A 216 -4.62 20.89 -3.65
C SER A 216 -3.10 20.61 -3.53
N ALA A 217 -2.49 19.94 -4.52
CA ALA A 217 -1.06 19.65 -4.53
C ALA A 217 -0.25 20.80 -5.13
N GLY A 218 0.94 21.09 -4.60
CA GLY A 218 1.92 21.97 -5.22
C GLY A 218 2.71 21.24 -6.32
N PHE A 219 3.01 21.94 -7.43
CA PHE A 219 3.84 21.41 -8.51
C PHE A 219 5.06 22.29 -8.73
N LEU A 220 6.23 21.67 -8.77
CA LEU A 220 7.43 22.30 -9.28
C LEU A 220 7.48 22.09 -10.80
N ILE A 221 7.53 23.17 -11.56
CA ILE A 221 7.53 23.13 -13.02
C ILE A 221 8.85 23.63 -13.52
N GLU A 222 9.55 22.80 -14.30
CA GLU A 222 10.82 23.15 -14.94
C GLU A 222 10.63 23.22 -16.45
N ASN A 223 11.25 24.22 -17.06
CA ASN A 223 11.33 24.31 -18.52
C ASN A 223 12.61 23.63 -18.97
N SER A 224 12.48 22.45 -19.57
CA SER A 224 13.59 21.79 -20.26
C SER A 224 13.76 22.43 -21.64
N SER A 225 14.64 23.42 -21.75
CA SER A 225 15.05 24.02 -23.02
C SER A 225 16.13 23.20 -23.73
#